data_fb37097c15927e63dad478b5f60434e2
#
_entry.id   fb37097c15927e63dad478b5f60434e2
#
_cell.length_a   1.000
_cell.length_b   1.000
_cell.length_c   1.000
_cell.angle_alpha   90.00
_cell.angle_beta   90.00
_cell.angle_gamma   90.00
#
_symmetry.space_group_name_H-M   'P 1'
#
loop_
_entity.id
_entity.type
_entity.pdbx_description
1 polymer ?
#
loop_
_entity_poly.entity_id
_entity_poly.type
_entity_poly.pdbx_seq_one_letter_code
_entity_poly.pdbx_strand_id
1 'polypeptide(L)'
;MDKILAYGEIMLRISSDDETTDNKYTIGYGGCEANALSFLGQRKHNCEFLSSFPNSFVGRDIELFLKSFNIDCNLNFDENRLGVYYTIPGKNNNPTKISYDRTNSSFSLYTVPKAVLSNSIKKAKYLLISGITPALSSQCQENILKMIDLAKINDVKIIYDINYRKNLWSLSQCRIFTQKILNSVDFLFTSSNTLREILEINISYNKDDIFDE
;
A
#
# COMPACT_ATOMS: atom_id res chain seq x y z
N MET A 1 16.58 13.97 9.08
CA MET A 1 15.93 13.57 7.81
C MET A 1 14.44 13.54 8.01
N ASP A 2 13.68 14.00 7.05
CA ASP A 2 12.23 13.98 7.08
C ASP A 2 11.72 12.54 7.10
N LYS A 3 10.81 12.23 8.03
CA LYS A 3 10.26 10.87 8.17
C LYS A 3 9.09 10.66 7.21
N ILE A 4 9.11 9.52 6.53
CA ILE A 4 8.03 9.06 5.66
C ILE A 4 7.30 7.94 6.41
N LEU A 5 6.06 8.18 6.78
CA LEU A 5 5.16 7.19 7.38
C LEU A 5 4.32 6.56 6.27
N ALA A 6 4.24 5.24 6.21
CA ALA A 6 3.27 4.55 5.39
C ALA A 6 2.35 3.66 6.22
N TYR A 7 1.08 3.59 5.83
CA TYR A 7 0.06 2.71 6.40
C TYR A 7 -0.49 1.79 5.33
N GLY A 8 -0.21 0.50 5.43
CA GLY A 8 -0.57 -0.46 4.38
C GLY A 8 -0.42 -1.92 4.80
N GLU A 9 -0.88 -2.81 3.93
CA GLU A 9 -0.75 -4.25 4.11
C GLU A 9 0.47 -4.80 3.35
N ILE A 10 1.22 -5.67 4.02
CA ILE A 10 2.19 -6.55 3.38
C ILE A 10 1.68 -7.99 3.47
N MET A 11 1.80 -8.72 2.39
CA MET A 11 1.27 -10.08 2.24
C MET A 11 2.39 -11.06 1.91
N LEU A 12 2.17 -12.33 2.22
CA LEU A 12 2.98 -13.42 1.68
C LEU A 12 2.73 -13.55 0.18
N ARG A 13 3.78 -13.47 -0.61
CA ARG A 13 3.76 -13.73 -2.05
C ARG A 13 4.25 -15.15 -2.33
N ILE A 14 3.46 -15.93 -3.03
CA ILE A 14 3.82 -17.25 -3.53
C ILE A 14 3.85 -17.16 -5.05
N SER A 15 5.05 -17.25 -5.64
CA SER A 15 5.26 -17.15 -7.08
C SER A 15 5.65 -18.50 -7.66
N SER A 16 4.96 -18.93 -8.69
CA SER A 16 5.42 -20.03 -9.53
C SER A 16 6.39 -19.48 -10.57
N ASP A 17 7.48 -20.18 -10.82
CA ASP A 17 8.45 -19.78 -11.86
C ASP A 17 7.92 -20.12 -13.27
N ASP A 18 6.94 -21.01 -13.37
CA ASP A 18 6.34 -21.44 -14.64
C ASP A 18 4.87 -21.91 -14.46
N GLU A 19 4.10 -21.95 -15.56
CA GLU A 19 2.82 -22.66 -15.64
C GLU A 19 3.02 -24.20 -15.63
N THR A 20 4.26 -24.67 -15.54
CA THR A 20 4.62 -26.08 -15.57
C THR A 20 4.48 -26.75 -14.20
N THR A 21 4.30 -28.06 -14.24
CA THR A 21 3.93 -28.96 -13.15
C THR A 21 5.03 -29.23 -12.10
N ASP A 22 6.13 -28.47 -12.08
CA ASP A 22 7.29 -28.77 -11.22
C ASP A 22 7.08 -28.49 -9.73
N ASN A 23 5.89 -28.00 -9.33
CA ASN A 23 5.53 -27.69 -7.93
C ASN A 23 6.56 -26.84 -7.16
N LYS A 24 7.38 -26.05 -7.88
CA LYS A 24 8.35 -25.15 -7.28
C LYS A 24 7.75 -23.76 -7.16
N TYR A 25 7.81 -23.21 -5.97
CA TYR A 25 7.33 -21.88 -5.67
C TYR A 25 8.40 -21.08 -4.96
N THR A 26 8.56 -19.82 -5.37
CA THR A 26 9.35 -18.82 -4.64
C THR A 26 8.45 -18.09 -3.67
N ILE A 27 8.87 -18.00 -2.42
CA ILE A 27 8.16 -17.27 -1.38
C ILE A 27 8.85 -15.92 -1.16
N GLY A 28 8.06 -14.88 -1.01
CA GLY A 28 8.52 -13.53 -0.70
C GLY A 28 7.42 -12.69 -0.06
N TYR A 29 7.66 -11.43 0.08
CA TYR A 29 6.69 -10.49 0.65
C TYR A 29 6.40 -9.37 -0.34
N GLY A 30 5.21 -8.76 -0.24
CA GLY A 30 4.87 -7.64 -1.09
C GLY A 30 3.61 -6.90 -0.62
N GLY A 31 3.66 -5.60 -0.79
CA GLY A 31 2.58 -4.67 -0.50
C GLY A 31 2.92 -3.33 -1.14
N CYS A 32 1.95 -2.55 -1.57
CA CYS A 32 2.17 -1.31 -2.31
C CYS A 32 3.07 -0.35 -1.53
N GLU A 33 2.64 0.00 -0.33
CA GLU A 33 3.33 0.95 0.54
C GLU A 33 4.67 0.38 1.05
N ALA A 34 4.69 -0.92 1.40
CA ALA A 34 5.91 -1.59 1.85
C ALA A 34 6.98 -1.64 0.76
N ASN A 35 6.62 -1.88 -0.50
CA ASN A 35 7.54 -1.87 -1.64
C ASN A 35 8.15 -0.48 -1.85
N ALA A 36 7.32 0.58 -1.77
CA ALA A 36 7.80 1.96 -1.87
C ALA A 36 8.78 2.30 -0.74
N LEU A 37 8.44 1.95 0.51
CA LEU A 37 9.33 2.17 1.65
C LEU A 37 10.62 1.35 1.56
N SER A 38 10.57 0.11 1.05
CA SER A 38 11.77 -0.72 0.88
C SER A 38 12.76 -0.06 -0.07
N PHE A 39 12.28 0.52 -1.17
CA PHE A 39 13.11 1.28 -2.09
C PHE A 39 13.71 2.53 -1.44
N LEU A 40 12.93 3.28 -0.67
CA LEU A 40 13.36 4.49 0.01
C LEU A 40 14.33 4.19 1.17
N GLY A 41 14.03 3.16 1.97
CA GLY A 41 14.87 2.76 3.11
C GLY A 41 16.25 2.25 2.68
N GLN A 42 16.35 1.51 1.56
CA GLN A 42 17.63 1.16 0.96
C GLN A 42 18.48 2.39 0.59
N ARG A 43 17.84 3.50 0.27
CA ARG A 43 18.49 4.80 -0.02
C ARG A 43 18.68 5.67 1.24
N LYS A 44 18.52 5.04 2.42
CA LYS A 44 18.74 5.68 3.72
C LYS A 44 17.75 6.81 4.06
N HIS A 45 16.59 6.85 3.41
CA HIS A 45 15.52 7.72 3.88
C HIS A 45 14.96 7.20 5.22
N ASN A 46 14.48 8.10 6.07
CA ASN A 46 13.85 7.76 7.33
C ASN A 46 12.42 7.29 7.08
N CYS A 47 12.18 5.98 7.18
CA CYS A 47 10.91 5.34 6.85
C CYS A 47 10.31 4.66 8.08
N GLU A 48 8.98 4.81 8.26
CA GLU A 48 8.21 4.08 9.27
C GLU A 48 7.02 3.38 8.59
N PHE A 49 6.85 2.08 8.88
CA PHE A 49 5.71 1.30 8.39
C PHE A 49 4.77 0.96 9.53
N LEU A 50 3.53 1.44 9.45
CA LEU A 50 2.44 1.15 10.38
C LEU A 50 1.54 0.06 9.79
N SER A 51 1.42 -1.07 10.49
CA SER A 51 0.64 -2.22 10.01
C SER A 51 0.21 -3.15 11.15
N SER A 52 -0.46 -4.26 10.80
CA SER A 52 -0.79 -5.35 11.71
C SER A 52 -0.50 -6.69 11.07
N PHE A 53 0.07 -7.62 11.86
CA PHE A 53 0.45 -8.97 11.43
C PHE A 53 -0.06 -10.03 12.39
N PRO A 54 -0.17 -11.30 11.93
CA PRO A 54 -0.40 -12.41 12.85
C PRO A 54 0.73 -12.54 13.87
N ASN A 55 0.36 -12.88 15.10
CA ASN A 55 1.31 -13.21 16.15
C ASN A 55 1.89 -14.61 15.93
N SER A 56 2.72 -14.75 14.90
CA SER A 56 3.30 -15.99 14.43
C SER A 56 4.73 -15.80 13.94
N PHE A 57 5.43 -16.88 13.65
CA PHE A 57 6.80 -16.81 13.10
C PHE A 57 6.84 -16.03 11.77
N VAL A 58 5.80 -16.17 10.91
CA VAL A 58 5.73 -15.44 9.63
C VAL A 58 5.58 -13.94 9.85
N GLY A 59 4.73 -13.51 10.82
CA GLY A 59 4.60 -12.09 11.16
C GLY A 59 5.91 -11.50 11.66
N ARG A 60 6.68 -12.26 12.45
CA ARG A 60 8.00 -11.83 12.91
C ARG A 60 9.05 -11.81 11.80
N ASP A 61 8.97 -12.74 10.85
CA ASP A 61 9.86 -12.76 9.69
C ASP A 61 9.65 -11.54 8.79
N ILE A 62 8.39 -11.11 8.60
CA ILE A 62 8.06 -9.87 7.89
C ILE A 62 8.66 -8.64 8.60
N GLU A 63 8.60 -8.58 9.92
CA GLU A 63 9.23 -7.50 10.69
C GLU A 63 10.75 -7.44 10.43
N LEU A 64 11.43 -8.59 10.44
CA LEU A 64 12.85 -8.67 10.11
C LEU A 64 13.14 -8.29 8.66
N PHE A 65 12.31 -8.73 7.73
CA PHE A 65 12.38 -8.35 6.32
C PHE A 65 12.30 -6.83 6.15
N LEU A 66 11.33 -6.16 6.76
CA LEU A 66 11.21 -4.69 6.70
C LEU A 66 12.42 -3.99 7.32
N LYS A 67 12.90 -4.46 8.47
CA LYS A 67 14.10 -3.91 9.13
C LYS A 67 15.36 -4.06 8.28
N SER A 68 15.46 -5.10 7.44
CA SER A 68 16.59 -5.27 6.53
C SER A 68 16.71 -4.16 5.49
N PHE A 69 15.61 -3.42 5.24
CA PHE A 69 15.56 -2.23 4.38
C PHE A 69 15.67 -0.91 5.16
N ASN A 70 16.08 -0.93 6.43
CA ASN A 70 16.14 0.24 7.32
C ASN A 70 14.77 0.94 7.52
N ILE A 71 13.70 0.15 7.63
CA ILE A 71 12.35 0.64 7.91
C ILE A 71 12.06 0.45 9.39
N ASP A 72 11.70 1.54 10.09
CA ASP A 72 11.15 1.48 11.43
C ASP A 72 9.77 0.81 11.37
N CYS A 73 9.55 -0.16 12.27
CA CYS A 73 8.32 -0.94 12.28
C CYS A 73 7.45 -0.54 13.47
N ASN A 74 6.25 0.00 13.20
CA ASN A 74 5.21 0.25 14.18
C ASN A 74 4.09 -0.76 13.95
N LEU A 75 4.18 -1.92 14.60
CA LEU A 75 3.39 -3.10 14.28
C LEU A 75 2.51 -3.52 15.44
N ASN A 76 1.26 -3.82 15.13
CA ASN A 76 0.40 -4.63 15.98
C ASN A 76 0.58 -6.11 15.63
N PHE A 77 0.41 -6.98 16.62
CA PHE A 77 0.38 -8.43 16.43
C PHE A 77 -0.90 -8.98 17.06
N ASP A 78 -1.64 -9.80 16.30
CA ASP A 78 -2.90 -10.40 16.73
C ASP A 78 -3.02 -11.86 16.29
N GLU A 79 -4.15 -12.49 16.56
CA GLU A 79 -4.41 -13.90 16.23
C GLU A 79 -5.09 -14.09 14.85
N ASN A 80 -5.24 -13.01 14.07
CA ASN A 80 -5.81 -13.11 12.73
C ASN A 80 -4.76 -13.58 11.72
N ARG A 81 -5.19 -13.86 10.51
CA ARG A 81 -4.34 -14.42 9.45
C ARG A 81 -3.52 -13.35 8.72
N LEU A 82 -2.44 -13.79 8.09
CA LEU A 82 -1.73 -12.99 7.08
C LEU A 82 -2.49 -13.06 5.74
N GLY A 83 -2.55 -11.97 5.01
CA GLY A 83 -2.95 -11.96 3.61
C GLY A 83 -1.91 -12.70 2.75
N VAL A 84 -2.39 -13.44 1.74
CA VAL A 84 -1.54 -14.17 0.79
C VAL A 84 -1.95 -13.81 -0.63
N TYR A 85 -1.00 -13.78 -1.54
CA TYR A 85 -1.30 -13.74 -2.96
C TYR A 85 -0.40 -14.67 -3.76
N TYR A 86 -0.97 -15.21 -4.81
CA TYR A 86 -0.33 -16.13 -5.73
C TYR A 86 -0.05 -15.41 -7.04
N THR A 87 1.14 -15.60 -7.59
CA THR A 87 1.49 -15.03 -8.90
C THR A 87 2.05 -16.09 -9.83
N ILE A 88 1.61 -16.02 -11.07
CA ILE A 88 2.21 -16.74 -12.18
C ILE A 88 2.73 -15.68 -13.15
N PRO A 89 4.05 -15.56 -13.33
CA PRO A 89 4.62 -14.58 -14.26
C PRO A 89 4.08 -14.76 -15.67
N GLY A 90 3.77 -13.65 -16.32
CA GLY A 90 3.35 -13.69 -17.73
C GLY A 90 4.52 -14.07 -18.63
N LYS A 91 4.27 -14.87 -19.67
CA LYS A 91 5.22 -15.23 -20.71
C LYS A 91 4.65 -14.90 -22.09
N ASN A 92 5.52 -14.63 -23.07
CA ASN A 92 5.12 -14.42 -24.46
C ASN A 92 3.97 -13.42 -24.64
N ASN A 93 4.08 -12.22 -24.03
CA ASN A 93 3.08 -11.16 -24.02
C ASN A 93 1.79 -11.45 -23.24
N ASN A 94 1.69 -12.57 -22.53
CA ASN A 94 0.59 -12.81 -21.61
C ASN A 94 0.81 -12.02 -20.31
N PRO A 95 -0.25 -11.42 -19.74
CA PRO A 95 -0.12 -10.71 -18.47
C PRO A 95 0.14 -11.68 -17.31
N THR A 96 0.84 -11.20 -16.28
CA THR A 96 0.96 -11.91 -15.00
C THR A 96 -0.42 -12.21 -14.41
N LYS A 97 -0.67 -13.47 -14.05
CA LYS A 97 -1.90 -13.86 -13.33
C LYS A 97 -1.68 -13.68 -11.84
N ILE A 98 -2.64 -13.08 -11.16
CA ILE A 98 -2.57 -12.85 -9.71
C ILE A 98 -3.88 -13.29 -9.08
N SER A 99 -3.79 -14.10 -8.02
CA SER A 99 -4.92 -14.48 -7.17
C SER A 99 -4.65 -14.03 -5.74
N TYR A 100 -5.64 -13.38 -5.12
CA TYR A 100 -5.53 -12.87 -3.75
C TYR A 100 -6.37 -13.69 -2.79
N ASP A 101 -5.79 -14.01 -1.64
CA ASP A 101 -6.46 -14.55 -0.46
C ASP A 101 -6.10 -13.68 0.75
N ARG A 102 -6.83 -12.58 0.93
CA ARG A 102 -6.51 -11.53 1.92
C ARG A 102 -7.69 -11.07 2.78
N THR A 103 -8.86 -11.69 2.62
CA THR A 103 -10.05 -11.34 3.40
C THR A 103 -9.82 -11.62 4.89
N ASN A 104 -10.25 -10.70 5.75
CA ASN A 104 -10.10 -10.81 7.21
C ASN A 104 -8.65 -11.02 7.67
N SER A 105 -7.70 -10.39 6.99
CA SER A 105 -6.30 -10.37 7.45
C SER A 105 -6.14 -9.51 8.71
N SER A 106 -5.09 -9.77 9.50
CA SER A 106 -4.70 -8.93 10.66
C SER A 106 -4.75 -7.45 10.34
N PHE A 107 -4.21 -7.06 9.18
CA PHE A 107 -4.22 -5.67 8.75
C PHE A 107 -5.62 -5.14 8.46
N SER A 108 -6.44 -5.90 7.72
CA SER A 108 -7.78 -5.45 7.31
C SER A 108 -8.77 -5.29 8.49
N LEU A 109 -8.51 -5.96 9.60
CA LEU A 109 -9.33 -5.91 10.82
C LEU A 109 -8.76 -4.94 11.87
N TYR A 110 -7.55 -4.42 11.67
CA TYR A 110 -6.85 -3.63 12.68
C TYR A 110 -7.49 -2.26 12.92
N THR A 111 -8.02 -2.06 14.12
CA THR A 111 -8.39 -0.74 14.62
C THR A 111 -7.17 -0.08 15.24
N VAL A 112 -6.57 0.88 14.53
CA VAL A 112 -5.38 1.55 15.03
C VAL A 112 -5.74 2.45 16.23
N PRO A 113 -5.12 2.27 17.41
CA PRO A 113 -5.39 3.13 18.56
C PRO A 113 -5.07 4.60 18.27
N LYS A 114 -5.92 5.51 18.74
CA LYS A 114 -5.75 6.97 18.51
C LYS A 114 -4.37 7.48 18.93
N ALA A 115 -3.83 6.96 20.04
CA ALA A 115 -2.50 7.34 20.50
C ALA A 115 -1.40 6.94 19.51
N VAL A 116 -1.50 5.74 18.91
CA VAL A 116 -0.56 5.25 17.89
C VAL A 116 -0.63 6.14 16.65
N LEU A 117 -1.83 6.40 16.12
CA LEU A 117 -2.03 7.30 14.98
C LEU A 117 -1.40 8.67 15.24
N SER A 118 -1.74 9.29 16.39
CA SER A 118 -1.25 10.62 16.74
C SER A 118 0.28 10.66 16.87
N ASN A 119 0.89 9.64 17.49
CA ASN A 119 2.34 9.59 17.67
C ASN A 119 3.10 9.41 16.35
N SER A 120 2.62 8.54 15.46
CA SER A 120 3.26 8.31 14.16
C SER A 120 3.13 9.53 13.26
N ILE A 121 1.93 10.12 13.16
CA ILE A 121 1.69 11.30 12.33
C ILE A 121 2.54 12.49 12.81
N LYS A 122 2.58 12.80 14.10
CA LYS A 122 3.37 13.93 14.63
C LYS A 122 4.86 13.86 14.33
N LYS A 123 5.40 12.66 14.12
CA LYS A 123 6.82 12.44 13.80
C LYS A 123 7.10 12.42 12.30
N ALA A 124 6.05 12.36 11.48
CA ALA A 124 6.17 12.25 10.03
C ALA A 124 6.24 13.64 9.36
N LYS A 125 6.91 13.72 8.23
CA LYS A 125 6.85 14.82 7.27
C LYS A 125 5.94 14.47 6.10
N TYR A 126 5.89 13.18 5.76
CA TYR A 126 5.08 12.65 4.68
C TYR A 126 4.27 11.45 5.16
N LEU A 127 3.02 11.38 4.74
CA LEU A 127 2.13 10.22 4.90
C LEU A 127 1.88 9.59 3.53
N LEU A 128 2.38 8.37 3.33
CA LEU A 128 2.14 7.58 2.12
C LEU A 128 0.98 6.60 2.33
N ILE A 129 -0.04 6.71 1.51
CA ILE A 129 -1.22 5.86 1.48
C ILE A 129 -1.60 5.48 0.05
N SER A 130 -2.27 4.36 -0.13
CA SER A 130 -2.82 3.96 -1.42
C SER A 130 -4.32 3.67 -1.36
N GLY A 131 -4.97 3.69 -2.52
CA GLY A 131 -6.38 3.34 -2.67
C GLY A 131 -6.66 1.84 -2.48
N ILE A 132 -5.64 1.00 -2.35
CA ILE A 132 -5.81 -0.40 -1.95
C ILE A 132 -6.30 -0.47 -0.51
N THR A 133 -5.64 0.24 0.39
CA THR A 133 -5.90 0.16 1.84
C THR A 133 -7.35 0.47 2.22
N PRO A 134 -7.99 1.58 1.79
CA PRO A 134 -9.38 1.85 2.14
C PRO A 134 -10.37 0.91 1.46
N ALA A 135 -9.95 0.18 0.41
CA ALA A 135 -10.78 -0.80 -0.27
C ALA A 135 -10.84 -2.16 0.44
N LEU A 136 -9.96 -2.41 1.42
CA LEU A 136 -9.88 -3.71 2.12
C LEU A 136 -11.01 -3.89 3.14
N SER A 137 -11.37 -2.84 3.86
CA SER A 137 -12.41 -2.88 4.89
C SER A 137 -12.85 -1.48 5.29
N SER A 138 -14.03 -1.38 5.93
CA SER A 138 -14.50 -0.14 6.57
C SER A 138 -13.54 0.35 7.65
N GLN A 139 -12.91 -0.57 8.39
CA GLN A 139 -11.93 -0.25 9.41
C GLN A 139 -10.67 0.41 8.82
N CYS A 140 -10.15 -0.12 7.72
CA CYS A 140 -9.04 0.49 6.99
C CYS A 140 -9.41 1.88 6.47
N GLN A 141 -10.62 2.03 5.95
CA GLN A 141 -11.13 3.32 5.48
C GLN A 141 -11.22 4.35 6.60
N GLU A 142 -11.73 3.97 7.77
CA GLU A 142 -11.75 4.84 8.95
C GLU A 142 -10.36 5.25 9.43
N ASN A 143 -9.41 4.30 9.50
CA ASN A 143 -8.04 4.59 9.89
C ASN A 143 -7.41 5.62 8.96
N ILE A 144 -7.55 5.44 7.64
CA ILE A 144 -7.04 6.40 6.63
C ILE A 144 -7.65 7.80 6.84
N LEU A 145 -8.97 7.91 7.02
CA LEU A 145 -9.61 9.21 7.22
C LEU A 145 -9.11 9.90 8.49
N LYS A 146 -8.96 9.16 9.60
CA LYS A 146 -8.37 9.68 10.84
C LYS A 146 -6.92 10.12 10.66
N MET A 147 -6.12 9.37 9.86
CA MET A 147 -4.74 9.74 9.55
C MET A 147 -4.67 11.02 8.71
N ILE A 148 -5.54 11.18 7.72
CA ILE A 148 -5.62 12.39 6.89
C ILE A 148 -5.96 13.61 7.75
N ASP A 149 -6.96 13.49 8.65
CA ASP A 149 -7.33 14.59 9.55
C ASP A 149 -6.16 14.98 10.47
N LEU A 150 -5.47 13.99 11.04
CA LEU A 150 -4.29 14.23 11.87
C LEU A 150 -3.12 14.82 11.07
N ALA A 151 -2.91 14.37 9.83
CA ALA A 151 -1.87 14.89 8.95
C ALA A 151 -2.08 16.39 8.66
N LYS A 152 -3.32 16.79 8.37
CA LYS A 152 -3.68 18.21 8.16
C LYS A 152 -3.41 19.07 9.40
N ILE A 153 -3.77 18.58 10.59
CA ILE A 153 -3.55 19.30 11.85
C ILE A 153 -2.06 19.50 12.15
N ASN A 154 -1.21 18.55 11.72
CA ASN A 154 0.23 18.53 12.01
C ASN A 154 1.11 18.99 10.82
N ASP A 155 0.54 19.53 9.76
CA ASP A 155 1.24 19.97 8.52
C ASP A 155 2.08 18.86 7.88
N VAL A 156 1.56 17.62 7.89
CA VAL A 156 2.16 16.45 7.25
C VAL A 156 1.64 16.34 5.83
N LYS A 157 2.55 16.26 4.86
CA LYS A 157 2.23 16.17 3.44
C LYS A 157 1.70 14.78 3.09
N ILE A 158 0.60 14.73 2.35
CA ILE A 158 -0.08 13.48 1.98
C ILE A 158 0.28 13.08 0.56
N ILE A 159 0.85 11.89 0.43
CA ILE A 159 1.15 11.21 -0.82
C ILE A 159 0.11 10.11 -1.01
N TYR A 160 -0.68 10.18 -2.08
CA TYR A 160 -1.74 9.22 -2.38
C TYR A 160 -1.54 8.59 -3.74
N ASP A 161 -1.45 7.24 -3.77
CA ASP A 161 -1.52 6.46 -5.01
C ASP A 161 -2.94 5.90 -5.15
N ILE A 162 -3.70 6.31 -6.18
CA ILE A 162 -5.08 5.82 -6.42
C ILE A 162 -5.10 4.30 -6.53
N ASN A 163 -4.13 3.71 -7.18
CA ASN A 163 -3.87 2.26 -7.27
C ASN A 163 -5.14 1.40 -7.37
N TYR A 164 -6.06 1.81 -8.24
CA TYR A 164 -7.37 1.18 -8.39
C TYR A 164 -7.27 -0.33 -8.65
N ARG A 165 -8.05 -1.10 -7.92
CA ARG A 165 -8.14 -2.57 -8.06
C ARG A 165 -9.61 -2.99 -8.15
N LYS A 166 -10.07 -3.33 -9.36
CA LYS A 166 -11.46 -3.75 -9.65
C LYS A 166 -11.96 -4.94 -8.80
N ASN A 167 -11.03 -5.74 -8.28
CA ASN A 167 -11.37 -6.91 -7.46
C ASN A 167 -11.62 -6.54 -5.98
N LEU A 168 -11.31 -5.32 -5.55
CA LEU A 168 -11.51 -4.86 -4.17
C LEU A 168 -12.75 -3.98 -4.03
N TRP A 169 -12.98 -3.09 -4.98
CA TRP A 169 -14.12 -2.19 -4.98
C TRP A 169 -14.53 -1.77 -6.38
N SER A 170 -15.75 -1.26 -6.51
CA SER A 170 -16.23 -0.73 -7.79
C SER A 170 -15.54 0.60 -8.15
N LEU A 171 -15.59 0.95 -9.43
CA LEU A 171 -15.10 2.25 -9.92
C LEU A 171 -15.78 3.41 -9.18
N SER A 172 -17.09 3.31 -8.95
CA SER A 172 -17.87 4.33 -8.22
C SER A 172 -17.41 4.50 -6.78
N GLN A 173 -17.15 3.40 -6.05
CA GLN A 173 -16.64 3.47 -4.68
C GLN A 173 -15.26 4.10 -4.62
N CYS A 174 -14.35 3.72 -5.53
CA CYS A 174 -13.02 4.32 -5.64
C CYS A 174 -13.12 5.83 -5.93
N ARG A 175 -13.98 6.23 -6.86
CA ARG A 175 -14.22 7.64 -7.21
C ARG A 175 -14.70 8.44 -6.01
N ILE A 176 -15.76 7.97 -5.34
CA ILE A 176 -16.34 8.66 -4.16
C ILE A 176 -15.27 8.83 -3.08
N PHE A 177 -14.51 7.78 -2.78
CA PHE A 177 -13.45 7.87 -1.77
C PHE A 177 -12.34 8.84 -2.20
N THR A 178 -11.84 8.72 -3.43
CA THR A 178 -10.78 9.59 -3.95
C THR A 178 -11.21 11.07 -3.93
N GLN A 179 -12.42 11.37 -4.42
CA GLN A 179 -12.95 12.74 -4.40
C GLN A 179 -13.07 13.30 -2.98
N LYS A 180 -13.47 12.46 -2.01
CA LYS A 180 -13.59 12.86 -0.60
C LYS A 180 -12.26 13.33 0.00
N ILE A 181 -11.14 12.70 -0.38
CA ILE A 181 -9.82 13.01 0.21
C ILE A 181 -8.96 13.94 -0.66
N LEU A 182 -9.32 14.16 -1.92
CA LEU A 182 -8.46 14.80 -2.93
C LEU A 182 -7.95 16.18 -2.50
N ASN A 183 -8.81 17.01 -1.89
CA ASN A 183 -8.42 18.32 -1.39
C ASN A 183 -7.40 18.29 -0.23
N SER A 184 -7.11 17.12 0.31
CA SER A 184 -6.12 16.92 1.37
C SER A 184 -4.81 16.30 0.85
N VAL A 185 -4.75 15.94 -0.44
CA VAL A 185 -3.61 15.28 -1.07
C VAL A 185 -2.66 16.31 -1.64
N ASP A 186 -1.38 16.25 -1.24
CA ASP A 186 -0.32 17.10 -1.78
C ASP A 186 0.32 16.50 -3.04
N PHE A 187 0.46 15.16 -3.08
CA PHE A 187 1.05 14.44 -4.21
C PHE A 187 0.17 13.27 -4.62
N LEU A 188 -0.30 13.28 -5.86
CA LEU A 188 -1.14 12.23 -6.42
C LEU A 188 -0.37 11.37 -7.41
N PHE A 189 -0.31 10.05 -7.15
CA PHE A 189 0.20 9.07 -8.08
C PHE A 189 -0.96 8.31 -8.73
N THR A 190 -0.91 8.18 -10.05
CA THR A 190 -1.95 7.46 -10.79
C THR A 190 -1.51 7.21 -12.24
N SER A 191 -2.11 6.24 -12.92
CA SER A 191 -1.96 6.10 -14.36
C SER A 191 -2.92 7.04 -15.10
N SER A 192 -2.59 7.38 -16.35
CA SER A 192 -3.48 8.20 -17.20
C SER A 192 -4.87 7.58 -17.38
N ASN A 193 -4.95 6.25 -17.47
CA ASN A 193 -6.23 5.54 -17.56
C ASN A 193 -7.03 5.67 -16.26
N THR A 194 -6.40 5.44 -15.11
CA THR A 194 -7.06 5.60 -13.81
C THR A 194 -7.49 7.04 -13.57
N LEU A 195 -6.70 8.02 -13.97
CA LEU A 195 -7.04 9.43 -13.86
C LEU A 195 -8.31 9.77 -14.64
N ARG A 196 -8.41 9.26 -15.86
CA ARG A 196 -9.60 9.43 -16.72
C ARG A 196 -10.83 8.74 -16.11
N GLU A 197 -10.69 7.50 -15.66
CA GLU A 197 -11.80 6.70 -15.15
C GLU A 197 -12.30 7.18 -13.77
N ILE A 198 -11.39 7.60 -12.88
CA ILE A 198 -11.71 7.97 -11.50
C ILE A 198 -12.02 9.47 -11.36
N LEU A 199 -11.22 10.35 -11.99
CA LEU A 199 -11.36 11.79 -11.84
C LEU A 199 -11.93 12.51 -13.07
N GLU A 200 -12.20 11.76 -14.15
CA GLU A 200 -12.74 12.28 -15.41
C GLU A 200 -11.84 13.34 -16.08
N ILE A 201 -10.54 13.30 -15.76
CA ILE A 201 -9.52 14.19 -16.31
C ILE A 201 -8.86 13.52 -17.51
N ASN A 202 -8.96 14.15 -18.67
CA ASN A 202 -8.25 13.73 -19.88
C ASN A 202 -6.92 14.49 -19.98
N ILE A 203 -5.82 13.73 -20.00
CA ILE A 203 -4.50 14.28 -20.29
C ILE A 203 -4.19 13.91 -21.75
N SER A 204 -3.96 14.92 -22.60
CA SER A 204 -3.37 14.72 -23.93
C SER A 204 -1.86 14.85 -23.77
N TYR A 205 -1.12 13.75 -24.02
CA TYR A 205 0.33 13.81 -24.17
C TYR A 205 0.65 14.08 -25.64
N ASN A 206 1.48 15.07 -25.93
CA ASN A 206 2.25 15.06 -27.16
C ASN A 206 3.30 13.95 -27.01
N LYS A 207 3.40 13.05 -28.00
CA LYS A 207 4.39 11.96 -27.97
C LYS A 207 5.83 12.46 -27.90
N ASP A 208 6.04 13.69 -28.30
CA ASP A 208 7.36 14.37 -28.32
C ASP A 208 7.79 14.90 -26.94
N ASP A 209 6.88 15.03 -25.96
CA ASP A 209 7.18 15.52 -24.61
C ASP A 209 7.70 14.41 -23.65
N ILE A 210 7.82 13.16 -24.11
CA ILE A 210 8.12 12.01 -23.23
C ILE A 210 9.63 11.69 -23.18
N PHE A 211 10.47 12.28 -24.04
CA PHE A 211 11.87 11.90 -24.23
C PHE A 211 12.89 13.03 -24.22
N ASP A 212 12.55 14.23 -23.77
CA ASP A 212 13.53 15.30 -23.54
C ASP A 212 13.79 15.49 -22.03
N GLU A 213 14.55 14.52 -21.45
CA GLU A 213 15.43 14.76 -20.27
C GLU A 213 16.42 13.59 -20.13
#